data_ff7e525e864a166fe4fdd94c81937895
#
_entry.id   ff7e525e864a166fe4fdd94c81937895
#
_cell.length_a   1.000
_cell.length_b   1.000
_cell.length_c   1.000
_cell.angle_alpha   90.00
_cell.angle_beta   90.00
_cell.angle_gamma   90.00
#
_symmetry.space_group_name_H-M   'P 1'
#
loop_
_entity.id
_entity.type
_entity.pdbx_description
1 polymer ?
#
loop_
_entity_poly.entity_id
_entity_poly.type
_entity_poly.pdbx_seq_one_letter_code
_entity_poly.pdbx_strand_id
1 'polypeptide(L)'
;AFSGKYLSVFLTNLGDIETRLRDFIVGLKRVFASTYGPDPILYRVDHGLLDYDERMAMVVQKVVGQRFGDYFLPFASGVMFSRNVYAWNPKIKKEEGLVRLVFGLGTRAVDRVGSDYPRMIPLSHPQLRPEITAPQIKKYSQKQLDVLNLKKGIMETVDFRTLSAVMDHPELFYAVSVQKNGHLAPPMFKTQNLKGEE
;
A
#
# COMPACT_ATOMS: atom_id res chain seq x y z
N ALA A 1 -15.88 -7.42 -13.65
CA ALA A 1 -15.42 -7.40 -12.26
C ALA A 1 -15.47 -5.98 -11.72
N PHE A 2 -16.07 -5.80 -10.54
CA PHE A 2 -16.25 -4.49 -9.89
C PHE A 2 -15.03 -4.03 -9.08
N SER A 3 -13.83 -4.44 -9.43
CA SER A 3 -12.63 -4.07 -8.69
C SER A 3 -12.45 -2.55 -8.63
N GLY A 4 -12.31 -2.01 -7.41
CA GLY A 4 -12.14 -0.58 -7.16
C GLY A 4 -13.39 0.29 -7.29
N LYS A 5 -14.59 -0.32 -7.45
CA LYS A 5 -15.85 0.42 -7.59
C LYS A 5 -16.55 0.66 -6.25
N TYR A 6 -16.32 -0.21 -5.28
CA TYR A 6 -16.90 -0.09 -3.95
C TYR A 6 -15.91 0.51 -2.95
N LEU A 7 -16.45 1.17 -1.94
CA LEU A 7 -15.64 1.79 -0.89
C LEU A 7 -14.94 0.71 -0.04
N SER A 8 -13.68 0.94 0.27
CA SER A 8 -12.96 0.24 1.34
C SER A 8 -12.74 1.20 2.50
N VAL A 9 -13.01 0.74 3.72
CA VAL A 9 -12.90 1.55 4.93
C VAL A 9 -11.88 0.91 5.86
N PHE A 10 -10.92 1.71 6.32
CA PHE A 10 -9.99 1.33 7.35
C PHE A 10 -10.47 1.87 8.70
N LEU A 11 -10.51 1.00 9.71
CA LEU A 11 -10.90 1.35 11.07
C LEU A 11 -9.69 1.13 11.99
N THR A 12 -9.43 2.08 12.85
CA THR A 12 -8.29 2.00 13.79
C THR A 12 -8.55 1.07 14.96
N ASN A 13 -9.81 0.69 15.19
CA ASN A 13 -10.24 -0.22 16.25
C ASN A 13 -9.77 0.23 17.65
N LEU A 14 -9.81 1.53 17.92
CA LEU A 14 -9.41 2.15 19.18
C LEU A 14 -10.63 2.51 20.02
N GLY A 15 -10.39 2.72 21.34
CA GLY A 15 -11.43 3.06 22.29
C GLY A 15 -12.07 1.84 22.97
N ASP A 16 -13.16 2.08 23.68
CA ASP A 16 -13.97 1.05 24.34
C ASP A 16 -14.75 0.18 23.32
N ILE A 17 -15.38 -0.86 23.81
CA ILE A 17 -16.08 -1.81 22.94
C ILE A 17 -17.28 -1.16 22.22
N GLU A 18 -17.94 -0.21 22.86
CA GLU A 18 -19.10 0.48 22.29
C GLU A 18 -18.68 1.41 21.16
N THR A 19 -17.59 2.15 21.35
CA THR A 19 -16.99 3.00 20.30
C THR A 19 -16.57 2.16 19.11
N ARG A 20 -15.84 1.06 19.33
CA ARG A 20 -15.39 0.17 18.26
C ARG A 20 -16.56 -0.46 17.52
N LEU A 21 -17.60 -0.88 18.22
CA LEU A 21 -18.81 -1.44 17.59
C LEU A 21 -19.55 -0.40 16.76
N ARG A 22 -19.71 0.81 17.29
CA ARG A 22 -20.32 1.92 16.55
C ARG A 22 -19.56 2.24 15.27
N ASP A 23 -18.23 2.38 15.36
CA ASP A 23 -17.38 2.67 14.21
C ASP A 23 -17.43 1.56 13.17
N PHE A 24 -17.47 0.31 13.62
CA PHE A 24 -17.65 -0.86 12.75
C PHE A 24 -18.99 -0.82 12.02
N ILE A 25 -20.09 -0.58 12.73
CA ILE A 25 -21.43 -0.47 12.12
C ILE A 25 -21.48 0.68 11.10
N VAL A 26 -20.91 1.84 11.44
CA VAL A 26 -20.83 2.97 10.51
C VAL A 26 -20.00 2.60 9.28
N GLY A 27 -18.86 1.93 9.46
CA GLY A 27 -18.05 1.42 8.36
C GLY A 27 -18.82 0.48 7.43
N LEU A 28 -19.53 -0.50 7.99
CA LEU A 28 -20.38 -1.42 7.24
C LEU A 28 -21.44 -0.68 6.42
N LYS A 29 -22.18 0.25 7.05
CA LYS A 29 -23.21 1.05 6.37
C LYS A 29 -22.63 1.86 5.20
N ARG A 30 -21.44 2.46 5.38
CA ARG A 30 -20.76 3.22 4.33
C ARG A 30 -20.36 2.33 3.15
N VAL A 31 -19.85 1.14 3.42
CA VAL A 31 -19.48 0.18 2.37
C VAL A 31 -20.72 -0.28 1.61
N PHE A 32 -21.82 -0.63 2.28
CA PHE A 32 -23.08 -0.95 1.61
C PHE A 32 -23.64 0.22 0.80
N ALA A 33 -23.65 1.43 1.35
CA ALA A 33 -24.12 2.61 0.65
C ALA A 33 -23.32 2.91 -0.62
N SER A 34 -22.05 2.53 -0.65
CA SER A 34 -21.19 2.73 -1.83
C SER A 34 -21.63 1.94 -3.06
N THR A 35 -22.47 0.90 -2.90
CA THR A 35 -23.12 0.17 -3.99
C THR A 35 -23.99 1.09 -4.87
N TYR A 36 -24.52 2.13 -4.28
CA TYR A 36 -25.35 3.15 -4.94
C TYR A 36 -24.55 4.41 -5.30
N GLY A 37 -23.23 4.35 -5.24
CA GLY A 37 -22.35 5.43 -5.68
C GLY A 37 -22.38 5.62 -7.19
N PRO A 38 -21.85 6.77 -7.68
CA PRO A 38 -21.86 7.09 -9.12
C PRO A 38 -21.16 6.02 -9.96
N ASP A 39 -19.97 5.59 -9.56
CA ASP A 39 -19.16 4.64 -10.33
C ASP A 39 -19.82 3.26 -10.49
N PRO A 40 -20.35 2.61 -9.44
CA PRO A 40 -21.13 1.38 -9.59
C PRO A 40 -22.39 1.53 -10.44
N ILE A 41 -23.09 2.65 -10.32
CA ILE A 41 -24.30 2.92 -11.11
C ILE A 41 -23.94 3.06 -12.59
N LEU A 42 -22.97 3.90 -12.92
CA LEU A 42 -22.50 4.09 -14.30
C LEU A 42 -22.02 2.77 -14.91
N TYR A 43 -21.25 2.00 -14.17
CA TYR A 43 -20.81 0.68 -14.63
C TYR A 43 -22.00 -0.24 -14.97
N ARG A 44 -23.04 -0.26 -14.13
CA ARG A 44 -24.24 -1.06 -14.38
C ARG A 44 -25.02 -0.57 -15.59
N VAL A 45 -25.11 0.76 -15.78
CA VAL A 45 -25.73 1.35 -16.98
C VAL A 45 -24.99 0.87 -18.24
N ASP A 46 -23.67 1.03 -18.26
CA ASP A 46 -22.82 0.70 -19.41
C ASP A 46 -22.89 -0.80 -19.79
N HIS A 47 -23.23 -1.65 -18.84
CA HIS A 47 -23.28 -3.11 -19.03
C HIS A 47 -24.69 -3.68 -19.06
N GLY A 48 -25.73 -2.85 -19.05
CA GLY A 48 -27.13 -3.30 -19.07
C GLY A 48 -27.54 -4.07 -17.82
N LEU A 49 -26.96 -3.73 -16.65
CA LEU A 49 -27.15 -4.46 -15.38
C LEU A 49 -28.02 -3.71 -14.37
N LEU A 50 -28.70 -2.64 -14.75
CA LEU A 50 -29.50 -1.83 -13.82
C LEU A 50 -30.67 -2.60 -13.19
N ASP A 51 -31.29 -3.48 -13.96
CA ASP A 51 -32.47 -4.24 -13.53
C ASP A 51 -32.11 -5.53 -12.76
N TYR A 52 -30.80 -5.79 -12.60
CA TYR A 52 -30.34 -6.95 -11.84
C TYR A 52 -30.17 -6.61 -10.37
N ASP A 53 -30.57 -7.55 -9.50
CA ASP A 53 -30.39 -7.46 -8.05
C ASP A 53 -28.89 -7.48 -7.69
N GLU A 54 -28.39 -6.39 -7.12
CA GLU A 54 -26.99 -6.27 -6.70
C GLU A 54 -26.80 -6.86 -5.30
N ARG A 55 -26.29 -8.07 -5.24
CA ARG A 55 -25.96 -8.75 -3.99
C ARG A 55 -24.52 -8.53 -3.62
N MET A 56 -24.28 -7.73 -2.59
CA MET A 56 -22.95 -7.39 -2.09
C MET A 56 -22.60 -8.24 -0.87
N ALA A 57 -21.46 -8.91 -0.93
CA ALA A 57 -20.82 -9.48 0.24
C ALA A 57 -19.69 -8.57 0.72
N MET A 58 -19.47 -8.51 2.03
CA MET A 58 -18.39 -7.74 2.63
C MET A 58 -17.33 -8.66 3.23
N VAL A 59 -16.08 -8.28 3.03
CA VAL A 59 -14.93 -8.91 3.69
C VAL A 59 -14.43 -7.99 4.77
N VAL A 60 -14.33 -8.51 5.99
CA VAL A 60 -13.73 -7.81 7.14
C VAL A 60 -12.43 -8.52 7.50
N GLN A 61 -11.34 -7.79 7.46
CA GLN A 61 -10.02 -8.36 7.70
C GLN A 61 -9.24 -7.53 8.72
N LYS A 62 -8.50 -8.22 9.60
CA LYS A 62 -7.52 -7.55 10.45
C LYS A 62 -6.36 -7.08 9.58
N VAL A 63 -6.03 -5.79 9.67
CA VAL A 63 -4.84 -5.25 9.00
C VAL A 63 -3.59 -5.79 9.69
N VAL A 64 -2.71 -6.43 8.94
CA VAL A 64 -1.40 -6.85 9.41
C VAL A 64 -0.48 -5.64 9.41
N GLY A 65 0.32 -5.48 10.46
CA GLY A 65 1.23 -4.34 10.56
C GLY A 65 1.78 -4.19 11.98
N GLN A 66 2.52 -3.13 12.17
CA GLN A 66 3.09 -2.75 13.45
C GLN A 66 2.98 -1.24 13.67
N ARG A 67 3.15 -0.85 14.92
CA ARG A 67 3.04 0.55 15.32
C ARG A 67 4.40 1.25 15.25
N PHE A 68 4.42 2.45 14.66
CA PHE A 68 5.55 3.37 14.63
C PHE A 68 5.09 4.74 15.13
N GLY A 69 5.35 5.04 16.40
CA GLY A 69 4.82 6.24 17.03
C GLY A 69 3.29 6.25 17.00
N ASP A 70 2.71 7.24 16.34
CA ASP A 70 1.26 7.38 16.16
C ASP A 70 0.74 6.67 14.90
N TYR A 71 1.60 6.06 14.09
CA TYR A 71 1.24 5.38 12.86
C TYR A 71 1.22 3.86 13.01
N PHE A 72 0.28 3.24 12.30
CA PHE A 72 0.22 1.79 12.16
C PHE A 72 0.22 1.43 10.69
N LEU A 73 1.14 0.58 10.27
CA LEU A 73 1.30 0.16 8.89
C LEU A 73 2.01 -1.20 8.79
N PRO A 74 1.76 -1.97 7.73
CA PRO A 74 2.60 -3.10 7.36
C PRO A 74 3.93 -2.61 6.78
N PHE A 75 4.99 -3.35 7.01
CA PHE A 75 6.30 -3.07 6.41
C PHE A 75 6.26 -3.19 4.88
N ALA A 76 5.52 -4.16 4.37
CA ALA A 76 5.34 -4.37 2.95
C ALA A 76 3.91 -4.85 2.66
N SER A 77 3.33 -4.33 1.60
CA SER A 77 2.06 -4.76 1.04
C SER A 77 2.15 -4.83 -0.46
N GLY A 78 1.29 -5.60 -1.09
CA GLY A 78 1.34 -5.69 -2.53
C GLY A 78 0.22 -6.51 -3.14
N VAL A 79 0.24 -6.57 -4.46
CA VAL A 79 -0.64 -7.41 -5.25
C VAL A 79 0.18 -8.26 -6.21
N MET A 80 -0.20 -9.52 -6.30
CA MET A 80 0.42 -10.50 -7.17
C MET A 80 -0.49 -10.80 -8.36
N PHE A 81 0.07 -10.79 -9.54
CA PHE A 81 -0.60 -11.15 -10.79
C PHE A 81 0.03 -12.41 -11.34
N SER A 82 -0.78 -13.36 -11.77
CA SER A 82 -0.32 -14.59 -12.44
C SER A 82 0.26 -14.32 -13.83
N ARG A 83 -0.03 -13.16 -14.41
CA ARG A 83 0.46 -12.74 -15.72
C ARG A 83 1.10 -11.36 -15.66
N ASN A 84 2.30 -11.23 -16.23
CA ASN A 84 3.01 -9.96 -16.36
C ASN A 84 2.72 -9.34 -17.73
N VAL A 85 1.95 -8.27 -17.76
CA VAL A 85 1.68 -7.50 -18.99
C VAL A 85 2.79 -6.50 -19.34
N TYR A 86 3.76 -6.31 -18.44
CA TYR A 86 4.85 -5.33 -18.56
C TYR A 86 6.21 -6.05 -18.70
N ALA A 87 6.44 -6.70 -19.84
CA ALA A 87 7.73 -7.34 -20.12
C ALA A 87 8.75 -6.29 -20.61
N TRP A 88 9.42 -5.61 -19.69
CA TRP A 88 10.44 -4.58 -19.99
C TRP A 88 11.84 -5.14 -20.31
N ASN A 89 12.02 -6.45 -20.20
CA ASN A 89 13.27 -7.14 -20.49
C ASN A 89 12.96 -8.45 -21.23
N PRO A 90 13.72 -8.84 -22.26
CA PRO A 90 13.49 -10.08 -23.00
C PRO A 90 13.52 -11.36 -22.16
N LYS A 91 14.17 -11.34 -21.00
CA LYS A 91 14.21 -12.46 -20.05
C LYS A 91 12.88 -12.67 -19.31
N ILE A 92 12.01 -11.67 -19.29
CA ILE A 92 10.74 -11.71 -18.55
C ILE A 92 9.66 -12.22 -19.48
N LYS A 93 9.08 -13.37 -19.17
CA LYS A 93 7.94 -13.92 -19.89
C LYS A 93 6.63 -13.46 -19.25
N LYS A 94 5.61 -13.31 -20.07
CA LYS A 94 4.29 -12.84 -19.61
C LYS A 94 3.62 -13.79 -18.61
N GLU A 95 3.88 -15.08 -18.75
CA GLU A 95 3.29 -16.16 -17.97
C GLU A 95 3.91 -16.32 -16.57
N GLU A 96 5.04 -15.65 -16.32
CA GLU A 96 5.81 -15.81 -15.07
C GLU A 96 5.29 -14.96 -13.91
N GLY A 97 4.32 -14.09 -14.19
CA GLY A 97 3.69 -13.27 -13.16
C GLY A 97 4.49 -12.04 -12.73
N LEU A 98 3.85 -11.23 -11.90
CA LEU A 98 4.36 -9.93 -11.44
C LEU A 98 3.85 -9.62 -10.04
N VAL A 99 4.70 -9.06 -9.19
CA VAL A 99 4.31 -8.42 -7.93
C VAL A 99 4.44 -6.91 -8.08
N ARG A 100 3.43 -6.19 -7.60
CA ARG A 100 3.52 -4.76 -7.31
C ARG A 100 3.63 -4.62 -5.80
N LEU A 101 4.74 -4.10 -5.32
CA LEU A 101 5.07 -3.99 -3.89
C LEU A 101 5.16 -2.53 -3.48
N VAL A 102 4.59 -2.22 -2.32
CA VAL A 102 4.67 -0.90 -1.67
C VAL A 102 5.05 -1.06 -0.20
N PHE A 103 5.61 -0.02 0.35
CA PHE A 103 5.78 0.18 1.78
C PHE A 103 4.53 0.87 2.33
N GLY A 104 3.99 0.40 3.47
CA GLY A 104 2.73 0.88 4.02
C GLY A 104 1.51 0.06 3.57
N LEU A 105 0.32 0.65 3.68
CA LEU A 105 -0.93 0.00 3.28
C LEU A 105 -0.97 -0.30 1.78
N GLY A 106 -1.59 -1.41 1.42
CA GLY A 106 -1.61 -1.92 0.04
C GLY A 106 -2.43 -1.11 -0.97
N THR A 107 -3.11 -0.07 -0.55
CA THR A 107 -3.91 0.84 -1.39
C THR A 107 -3.12 1.34 -2.59
N ARG A 108 -1.89 1.81 -2.38
CA ARG A 108 -1.01 2.31 -3.45
C ARG A 108 -0.43 1.24 -4.38
N ALA A 109 -0.52 -0.03 -4.01
CA ALA A 109 -0.16 -1.13 -4.92
C ALA A 109 -1.24 -1.37 -5.98
N VAL A 110 -2.49 -1.06 -5.66
CA VAL A 110 -3.66 -1.26 -6.53
C VAL A 110 -4.02 0.00 -7.28
N ASP A 111 -4.12 1.12 -6.57
CA ASP A 111 -4.52 2.41 -7.14
C ASP A 111 -3.40 3.02 -7.98
N ARG A 112 -3.80 3.60 -9.12
CA ARG A 112 -2.88 4.37 -9.97
C ARG A 112 -2.81 5.81 -9.46
N VAL A 113 -1.82 6.08 -8.64
CA VAL A 113 -1.52 7.45 -8.21
C VAL A 113 -0.48 8.03 -9.15
N GLY A 114 -0.80 9.09 -9.86
CA GLY A 114 -0.01 9.61 -10.98
C GLY A 114 1.41 10.09 -10.65
N SER A 115 1.74 10.27 -9.38
CA SER A 115 3.05 10.77 -8.93
C SER A 115 3.85 9.79 -8.08
N ASP A 116 3.34 8.60 -7.85
CA ASP A 116 3.97 7.60 -6.99
C ASP A 116 3.95 6.19 -7.62
N TYR A 117 4.96 5.40 -7.35
CA TYR A 117 5.23 4.18 -8.11
C TYR A 117 5.48 2.99 -7.18
N PRO A 118 4.66 1.92 -7.27
CA PRO A 118 4.98 0.67 -6.61
C PRO A 118 6.22 0.03 -7.24
N ARG A 119 6.96 -0.71 -6.43
CA ARG A 119 8.05 -1.53 -6.94
C ARG A 119 7.49 -2.69 -7.78
N MET A 120 7.91 -2.75 -9.05
CA MET A 120 7.55 -3.82 -9.97
C MET A 120 8.58 -4.95 -9.88
N ILE A 121 8.12 -6.18 -9.59
CA ILE A 121 8.98 -7.34 -9.38
C ILE A 121 8.48 -8.50 -10.24
N PRO A 122 9.19 -8.87 -11.32
CA PRO A 122 8.88 -10.09 -12.07
C PRO A 122 9.22 -11.31 -11.22
N LEU A 123 8.31 -12.29 -11.13
CA LEU A 123 8.47 -13.39 -10.19
C LEU A 123 9.65 -14.31 -10.53
N SER A 124 9.94 -14.51 -11.81
CA SER A 124 11.08 -15.32 -12.23
C SER A 124 12.44 -14.64 -12.12
N HIS A 125 12.45 -13.30 -12.14
CA HIS A 125 13.68 -12.49 -12.13
C HIS A 125 13.55 -11.30 -11.18
N PRO A 126 13.46 -11.51 -9.84
CA PRO A 126 13.14 -10.45 -8.88
C PRO A 126 14.14 -9.29 -8.85
N GLN A 127 15.37 -9.53 -9.26
CA GLN A 127 16.44 -8.53 -9.34
C GLN A 127 16.28 -7.57 -10.52
N LEU A 128 15.53 -7.94 -11.57
CA LEU A 128 15.34 -7.08 -12.73
C LEU A 128 14.40 -5.92 -12.39
N ARG A 129 14.85 -4.74 -12.76
CA ARG A 129 14.10 -3.48 -12.60
C ARG A 129 13.81 -2.86 -13.96
N PRO A 130 12.68 -2.14 -14.11
CA PRO A 130 12.49 -1.26 -15.26
C PRO A 130 13.49 -0.10 -15.25
N GLU A 131 13.83 0.42 -14.05
CA GLU A 131 14.75 1.52 -13.85
C GLU A 131 16.20 0.98 -13.77
N ILE A 132 17.09 1.52 -14.59
CA ILE A 132 18.48 1.06 -14.70
C ILE A 132 19.45 2.02 -13.97
N THR A 133 19.17 3.33 -14.02
CA THR A 133 20.07 4.34 -13.44
C THR A 133 19.58 4.84 -12.08
N ALA A 134 20.50 5.31 -11.24
CA ALA A 134 20.16 5.88 -9.93
C ALA A 134 19.15 7.04 -10.01
N PRO A 135 19.25 7.99 -10.98
CA PRO A 135 18.23 9.02 -11.16
C PRO A 135 16.84 8.46 -11.51
N GLN A 136 16.79 7.43 -12.37
CA GLN A 136 15.51 6.76 -12.70
C GLN A 136 14.92 6.05 -11.48
N ILE A 137 15.72 5.30 -10.73
CA ILE A 137 15.28 4.63 -9.50
C ILE A 137 14.72 5.66 -8.52
N LYS A 138 15.40 6.79 -8.32
CA LYS A 138 14.92 7.88 -7.47
C LYS A 138 13.61 8.48 -7.97
N LYS A 139 13.50 8.72 -9.28
CA LYS A 139 12.30 9.30 -9.90
C LYS A 139 11.09 8.41 -9.72
N TYR A 140 11.26 7.11 -9.95
CA TYR A 140 10.19 6.10 -9.96
C TYR A 140 10.12 5.26 -8.68
N SER A 141 10.69 5.73 -7.58
CA SER A 141 10.51 5.16 -6.25
C SER A 141 9.26 5.70 -5.59
N GLN A 142 8.70 4.91 -4.67
CA GLN A 142 7.64 5.34 -3.78
C GLN A 142 8.14 6.48 -2.88
N LYS A 143 7.32 7.51 -2.74
CA LYS A 143 7.61 8.69 -1.92
C LYS A 143 6.57 8.90 -0.82
N GLN A 144 5.37 8.45 -1.06
CA GLN A 144 4.24 8.60 -0.14
C GLN A 144 3.73 7.24 0.30
N LEU A 145 3.19 7.19 1.50
CA LEU A 145 2.64 5.99 2.11
C LEU A 145 1.23 6.26 2.61
N ASP A 146 0.37 5.27 2.46
CA ASP A 146 -0.89 5.27 3.17
C ASP A 146 -0.72 4.50 4.48
N VAL A 147 -1.13 5.12 5.56
CA VAL A 147 -0.95 4.65 6.94
C VAL A 147 -2.20 4.86 7.76
N LEU A 148 -2.36 4.11 8.84
CA LEU A 148 -3.38 4.41 9.84
C LEU A 148 -2.78 5.34 10.90
N ASN A 149 -3.29 6.55 11.02
CA ASN A 149 -2.96 7.44 12.12
C ASN A 149 -3.81 7.09 13.32
N LEU A 150 -3.21 6.44 14.32
CA LEU A 150 -3.92 5.97 15.50
C LEU A 150 -4.37 7.11 16.40
N LYS A 151 -3.65 8.24 16.40
CA LYS A 151 -4.03 9.41 17.19
C LYS A 151 -5.24 10.14 16.60
N LYS A 152 -5.31 10.24 15.28
CA LYS A 152 -6.44 10.88 14.57
C LYS A 152 -7.61 9.93 14.31
N GLY A 153 -7.39 8.62 14.38
CA GLY A 153 -8.41 7.61 14.09
C GLY A 153 -8.74 7.47 12.59
N ILE A 154 -7.83 7.85 11.68
CA ILE A 154 -8.07 7.88 10.24
C ILE A 154 -6.93 7.24 9.45
N MET A 155 -7.24 6.83 8.22
CA MET A 155 -6.22 6.57 7.20
C MET A 155 -5.79 7.90 6.57
N GLU A 156 -4.50 8.12 6.45
CA GLU A 156 -3.93 9.29 5.78
C GLU A 156 -2.71 8.91 4.93
N THR A 157 -2.43 9.76 3.97
CA THR A 157 -1.21 9.67 3.16
C THR A 157 -0.13 10.55 3.77
N VAL A 158 1.05 9.99 4.01
CA VAL A 158 2.20 10.69 4.56
C VAL A 158 3.41 10.59 3.61
N ASP A 159 4.26 11.60 3.62
CA ASP A 159 5.56 11.52 2.93
C ASP A 159 6.49 10.56 3.68
N PHE A 160 7.26 9.77 2.95
CA PHE A 160 8.21 8.82 3.53
C PHE A 160 9.20 9.48 4.49
N ARG A 161 9.61 10.72 4.22
CA ARG A 161 10.55 11.47 5.07
C ARG A 161 9.96 11.75 6.45
N THR A 162 8.67 12.07 6.50
CA THR A 162 7.95 12.31 7.77
C THR A 162 7.94 11.04 8.61
N LEU A 163 7.66 9.91 7.97
CA LEU A 163 7.62 8.63 8.66
C LEU A 163 9.02 8.15 9.07
N SER A 164 10.02 8.29 8.20
CA SER A 164 11.40 7.86 8.49
C SER A 164 12.04 8.59 9.67
N ALA A 165 11.56 9.81 9.98
CA ALA A 165 12.02 10.54 11.16
C ALA A 165 11.56 9.93 12.50
N VAL A 166 10.47 9.17 12.48
CA VAL A 166 9.89 8.50 13.68
C VAL A 166 10.09 6.98 13.66
N MET A 167 10.58 6.45 12.55
CA MET A 167 10.89 5.02 12.41
C MET A 167 12.38 4.78 12.65
N ASP A 168 12.72 4.41 13.86
CA ASP A 168 14.04 3.82 14.16
C ASP A 168 13.92 2.30 14.08
N HIS A 169 13.91 1.77 12.84
CA HIS A 169 13.68 0.35 12.63
C HIS A 169 14.73 -0.26 11.70
N PRO A 170 15.46 -1.31 12.13
CA PRO A 170 16.53 -1.93 11.33
C PRO A 170 16.05 -2.43 9.95
N GLU A 171 14.78 -2.79 9.83
CA GLU A 171 14.20 -3.28 8.58
C GLU A 171 14.14 -2.22 7.47
N LEU A 172 14.19 -0.92 7.83
CA LEU A 172 14.30 0.15 6.82
C LEU A 172 15.52 -0.01 5.92
N PHE A 173 16.57 -0.68 6.40
CA PHE A 173 17.73 -1.04 5.59
C PHE A 173 17.36 -1.78 4.30
N TYR A 174 16.32 -2.61 4.34
CA TYR A 174 15.86 -3.39 3.19
C TYR A 174 14.87 -2.62 2.29
N ALA A 175 14.21 -1.60 2.83
CA ALA A 175 13.16 -0.87 2.12
C ALA A 175 13.67 0.38 1.40
N VAL A 176 14.77 0.98 1.85
CA VAL A 176 15.23 2.29 1.38
C VAL A 176 16.65 2.26 0.87
N SER A 177 16.95 3.21 -0.01
CA SER A 177 18.32 3.49 -0.44
C SER A 177 18.58 5.00 -0.36
N VAL A 178 19.80 5.36 0.00
CA VAL A 178 20.24 6.75 0.05
C VAL A 178 21.08 7.06 -1.19
N GLN A 179 20.74 8.15 -1.87
CA GLN A 179 21.57 8.64 -2.97
C GLN A 179 22.74 9.49 -2.41
N LYS A 180 23.96 9.03 -2.65
CA LYS A 180 25.18 9.72 -2.28
C LYS A 180 26.12 9.78 -3.49
N ASN A 181 26.57 10.99 -3.86
CA ASN A 181 27.49 11.20 -4.99
C ASN A 181 27.06 10.53 -6.30
N GLY A 182 25.75 10.58 -6.62
CA GLY A 182 25.21 9.98 -7.84
C GLY A 182 24.93 8.48 -7.79
N HIS A 183 25.34 7.79 -6.71
CA HIS A 183 25.14 6.36 -6.50
C HIS A 183 24.09 6.09 -5.42
N LEU A 184 23.45 4.93 -5.50
CA LEU A 184 22.56 4.44 -4.46
C LEU A 184 23.36 3.56 -3.50
N ALA A 185 23.20 3.84 -2.22
CA ALA A 185 23.80 3.07 -1.13
C ALA A 185 22.74 2.67 -0.11
N PRO A 186 22.93 1.59 0.64
CA PRO A 186 22.13 1.29 1.81
C PRO A 186 22.15 2.46 2.80
N PRO A 187 21.07 2.70 3.56
CA PRO A 187 21.08 3.69 4.63
C PRO A 187 22.08 3.29 5.71
N MET A 188 22.85 4.25 6.21
CA MET A 188 23.66 4.06 7.41
C MET A 188 22.80 4.42 8.61
N PHE A 189 22.39 3.43 9.40
CA PHE A 189 21.80 3.68 10.70
C PHE A 189 22.92 4.13 11.65
N LYS A 190 22.68 5.17 12.43
CA LYS A 190 23.50 5.45 13.60
C LYS A 190 23.33 4.26 14.52
N THR A 191 24.36 3.46 14.67
CA THR A 191 24.43 2.49 15.75
C THR A 191 24.36 3.32 17.03
N GLN A 192 23.21 3.36 17.67
CA GLN A 192 23.14 3.80 19.04
C GLN A 192 24.04 2.84 19.80
N ASN A 193 25.02 3.40 20.51
CA ASN A 193 25.99 2.68 21.30
C ASN A 193 25.25 1.64 22.17
N LEU A 194 25.33 0.38 21.76
CA LEU A 194 25.14 -0.76 22.65
C LEU A 194 26.39 -0.85 23.56
N LYS A 195 26.70 0.22 24.25
CA LYS A 195 27.50 0.11 25.46
C LYS A 195 26.50 -0.12 26.56
N GLY A 196 26.27 -1.42 26.80
CA GLY A 196 25.73 -1.88 28.06
C GLY A 196 26.62 -1.33 29.15
N GLU A 197 26.02 -0.68 30.10
CA GLU A 197 26.61 -0.52 31.42
C GLU A 197 26.71 -1.92 32.01
N GLU A 198 27.91 -2.25 32.46
CA GLU A 198 28.18 -3.36 33.38
C GLU A 198 27.50 -3.12 34.73
#